data_708310feec3623fc5b340a4f7e556bf2
#
_entry.id   708310feec3623fc5b340a4f7e556bf2
#
_cell.length_a   1.000
_cell.length_b   1.000
_cell.length_c   1.000
_cell.angle_alpha   90.00
_cell.angle_beta   90.00
_cell.angle_gamma   90.00
#
_symmetry.space_group_name_H-M   'P 1'
#
loop_
_entity.id
_entity.type
_entity.pdbx_description
1 polymer ?
#
loop_
_entity_poly.entity_id
_entity_poly.type
_entity_poly.pdbx_seq_one_letter_code
_entity_poly.pdbx_strand_id
1 'polypeptide(L)'
;MIDTEKNKLQESIERLRCRLLETPEWPIDYMFKFIVPNNGGKVNTVRGMLPEEGKTTFNHSKDLRYVAVTHVARMASADHIIEITTKATSVDGVISL
;
A
#
# COMPACT_ATOMS: atom_id res chain seq x y z
N MET A 1 10.53 -25.57 3.37
CA MET A 1 11.26 -24.33 3.72
C MET A 1 10.28 -23.21 4.02
N ILE A 2 10.50 -22.50 5.11
CA ILE A 2 9.64 -21.39 5.49
C ILE A 2 10.03 -20.16 4.68
N ASP A 3 9.05 -19.54 4.04
CA ASP A 3 9.24 -18.30 3.31
C ASP A 3 9.26 -17.13 4.29
N THR A 4 10.46 -16.67 4.64
CA THR A 4 10.66 -15.62 5.63
C THR A 4 10.06 -14.28 5.17
N GLU A 5 10.13 -13.97 3.87
CA GLU A 5 9.56 -12.74 3.32
C GLU A 5 8.04 -12.74 3.41
N LYS A 6 7.41 -13.85 3.11
CA LYS A 6 5.97 -14.02 3.20
C LYS A 6 5.50 -13.89 4.65
N ASN A 7 6.25 -14.44 5.59
CA ASN A 7 5.94 -14.33 7.02
C ASN A 7 6.06 -12.88 7.50
N LYS A 8 7.10 -12.17 7.08
CA LYS A 8 7.27 -10.75 7.43
C LYS A 8 6.15 -9.89 6.88
N LEU A 9 5.73 -10.13 5.65
CA LEU A 9 4.62 -9.42 5.05
C LEU A 9 3.34 -9.67 5.83
N GLN A 10 3.06 -10.91 6.18
CA GLN A 10 1.88 -11.28 6.93
C GLN A 10 1.88 -10.62 8.32
N GLU A 11 3.02 -10.59 8.99
CA GLU A 11 3.16 -9.88 10.29
C GLU A 11 2.89 -8.38 10.14
N SER A 12 3.38 -7.76 9.07
CA SER A 12 3.15 -6.34 8.80
C SER A 12 1.67 -6.06 8.57
N ILE A 13 0.97 -6.92 7.84
CA ILE A 13 -0.47 -6.80 7.61
C ILE A 13 -1.24 -6.94 8.91
N GLU A 14 -0.86 -7.88 9.77
CA GLU A 14 -1.52 -8.06 11.07
C GLU A 14 -1.32 -6.87 11.99
N ARG A 15 -0.13 -6.27 12.00
CA ARG A 15 0.11 -5.03 12.76
C ARG A 15 -0.75 -3.88 12.25
N LEU A 16 -0.86 -3.74 10.95
CA LEU A 16 -1.74 -2.74 10.33
C LEU A 16 -3.18 -2.99 10.75
N ARG A 17 -3.64 -4.24 10.69
CA ARG A 17 -4.99 -4.60 11.10
C ARG A 17 -5.26 -4.19 12.55
N CYS A 18 -4.33 -4.51 13.46
CA CYS A 18 -4.46 -4.15 14.88
C CYS A 18 -4.58 -2.64 15.07
N ARG A 19 -3.74 -1.86 14.40
CA ARG A 19 -3.80 -0.40 14.48
C ARG A 19 -5.13 0.14 13.97
N LEU A 20 -5.62 -0.38 12.86
CA LEU A 20 -6.86 0.07 12.26
C LEU A 20 -8.06 -0.29 13.12
N LEU A 21 -8.03 -1.45 13.79
CA LEU A 21 -9.10 -1.85 14.70
C LEU A 21 -9.16 -1.00 15.97
N GLU A 22 -8.04 -0.38 16.35
CA GLU A 22 -7.99 0.56 17.47
C GLU A 22 -8.57 1.93 17.12
N THR A 23 -8.73 2.22 15.83
CA THR A 23 -9.30 3.49 15.35
C THR A 23 -10.79 3.53 15.73
N PRO A 24 -11.22 4.51 16.56
CA PRO A 24 -12.58 4.48 17.12
C PRO A 24 -13.67 4.92 16.17
N GLU A 25 -13.33 5.68 15.14
CA GLU A 25 -14.31 6.26 14.23
C GLU A 25 -13.98 6.02 12.77
N TRP A 26 -14.97 5.60 12.01
CA TRP A 26 -14.91 5.43 10.57
C TRP A 26 -16.06 6.23 9.93
N PRO A 27 -15.87 6.77 8.72
CA PRO A 27 -14.69 6.67 7.84
C PRO A 27 -13.53 7.56 8.31
N ILE A 28 -12.33 7.26 7.82
CA ILE A 28 -11.12 8.06 8.09
C ILE A 28 -10.43 8.44 6.78
N ASP A 29 -9.67 9.53 6.83
CA ASP A 29 -8.73 9.85 5.76
C ASP A 29 -7.49 9.01 5.97
N TYR A 30 -7.12 8.19 4.98
CA TYR A 30 -6.00 7.30 5.09
C TYR A 30 -4.98 7.58 3.98
N MET A 31 -3.70 7.59 4.36
CA MET A 31 -2.61 7.76 3.41
C MET A 31 -1.96 6.40 3.10
N PHE A 32 -2.15 5.94 1.87
CA PHE A 32 -1.39 4.81 1.33
C PHE A 32 -0.05 5.32 0.84
N LYS A 33 1.03 4.61 1.16
CA LYS A 33 2.35 4.96 0.66
C LYS A 33 3.11 3.69 0.29
N PHE A 34 3.43 3.57 -1.00
CA PHE A 34 4.12 2.41 -1.54
C PHE A 34 5.39 2.84 -2.26
N ILE A 35 6.45 2.06 -2.09
CA ILE A 35 7.64 2.17 -2.90
C ILE A 35 7.55 1.11 -3.98
N VAL A 36 7.55 1.54 -5.23
CA VAL A 36 7.28 0.68 -6.39
C VAL A 36 8.47 0.70 -7.33
N PRO A 37 8.98 -0.47 -7.76
CA PRO A 37 10.02 -0.49 -8.79
C PRO A 37 9.54 0.20 -10.06
N ASN A 38 10.39 1.07 -10.62
CA ASN A 38 10.04 1.85 -11.81
C ASN A 38 10.36 1.06 -13.08
N ASN A 39 9.71 -0.08 -13.26
CA ASN A 39 9.86 -0.94 -14.42
C ASN A 39 8.63 -1.81 -14.64
N GLY A 40 8.49 -2.34 -15.84
CA GLY A 40 7.46 -3.32 -16.16
C GLY A 40 6.01 -2.87 -15.96
N GLY A 41 5.75 -1.56 -15.93
CA GLY A 41 4.39 -1.05 -15.72
C GLY A 41 3.87 -1.21 -14.30
N LYS A 42 4.73 -1.52 -13.34
CA LYS A 42 4.33 -1.77 -11.96
C LYS A 42 3.66 -0.57 -11.30
N VAL A 43 4.14 0.65 -11.61
CA VAL A 43 3.55 1.88 -11.07
C VAL A 43 2.09 2.00 -11.51
N ASN A 44 1.80 1.76 -12.77
CA ASN A 44 0.42 1.80 -13.28
C ASN A 44 -0.43 0.69 -12.67
N THR A 45 0.15 -0.48 -12.47
CA THR A 45 -0.55 -1.60 -11.82
C THR A 45 -0.97 -1.24 -10.40
N VAL A 46 -0.04 -0.70 -9.60
CA VAL A 46 -0.34 -0.28 -8.22
C VAL A 46 -1.36 0.86 -8.22
N ARG A 47 -1.19 1.83 -9.11
CA ARG A 47 -2.14 2.94 -9.24
C ARG A 47 -3.56 2.44 -9.49
N GLY A 48 -3.72 1.43 -10.33
CA GLY A 48 -5.03 0.84 -10.65
C GLY A 48 -5.66 0.11 -9.47
N MET A 49 -4.90 -0.24 -8.45
CA MET A 49 -5.39 -0.88 -7.23
C MET A 49 -5.90 0.12 -6.18
N LEU A 50 -5.52 1.39 -6.32
CA LEU A 50 -5.90 2.44 -5.37
C LEU A 50 -7.33 2.93 -5.66
N PRO A 51 -8.04 3.48 -4.64
CA PRO A 51 -9.37 4.04 -4.86
C PRO A 51 -9.35 5.15 -5.90
N GLU A 52 -10.40 5.24 -6.72
CA GLU A 52 -10.54 6.32 -7.69
C GLU A 52 -10.66 7.67 -7.03
N GLU A 53 -11.33 7.71 -5.88
CA GLU A 53 -11.45 8.92 -5.09
C GLU A 53 -10.15 9.20 -4.36
N GLY A 54 -9.89 10.47 -4.09
CA GLY A 54 -8.70 10.89 -3.38
C GLY A 54 -7.65 11.47 -4.30
N LYS A 55 -6.46 11.66 -3.76
CA LYS A 55 -5.37 12.31 -4.46
C LYS A 55 -4.12 11.45 -4.46
N THR A 56 -3.58 11.21 -5.66
CA THR A 56 -2.35 10.45 -5.84
C THR A 56 -1.21 11.38 -6.20
N THR A 57 -0.06 11.20 -5.56
CA THR A 57 1.19 11.88 -5.90
C THR A 57 2.29 10.86 -6.12
N PHE A 58 3.25 11.22 -6.97
CA PHE A 58 4.37 10.35 -7.36
C PHE A 58 5.68 11.09 -7.14
N ASN A 59 6.64 10.44 -6.49
CA ASN A 59 8.00 10.95 -6.34
C ASN A 59 8.99 9.90 -6.82
N HIS A 60 9.79 10.26 -7.80
CA HIS A 60 10.84 9.38 -8.34
C HIS A 60 12.08 9.46 -7.46
N SER A 61 12.76 8.32 -7.26
CA SER A 61 14.08 8.32 -6.63
C SER A 61 15.11 9.00 -7.54
N LYS A 62 16.23 9.43 -6.98
CA LYS A 62 17.27 10.12 -7.73
C LYS A 62 17.81 9.31 -8.89
N ASP A 63 17.93 8.00 -8.72
CA ASP A 63 18.40 7.07 -9.75
C ASP A 63 17.29 6.53 -10.65
N LEU A 64 16.07 6.97 -10.45
CA LEU A 64 14.86 6.59 -11.21
C LEU A 64 14.52 5.08 -11.12
N ARG A 65 15.06 4.37 -10.14
CA ARG A 65 14.77 2.94 -9.95
C ARG A 65 13.44 2.69 -9.26
N TYR A 66 12.99 3.65 -8.46
CA TYR A 66 11.78 3.51 -7.66
C TYR A 66 10.91 4.74 -7.76
N VAL A 67 9.63 4.53 -7.56
CA VAL A 67 8.64 5.60 -7.45
C VAL A 67 7.90 5.44 -6.13
N ALA A 68 7.89 6.49 -5.32
CA ALA A 68 7.05 6.54 -4.14
C ALA A 68 5.66 6.99 -4.56
N VAL A 69 4.68 6.13 -4.40
CA VAL A 69 3.28 6.41 -4.72
C VAL A 69 2.56 6.71 -3.41
N THR A 70 2.03 7.91 -3.30
CA THR A 70 1.26 8.34 -2.13
C THR A 70 -0.17 8.61 -2.57
N HIS A 71 -1.13 8.01 -1.89
CA HIS A 71 -2.55 8.21 -2.19
C HIS A 71 -3.32 8.46 -0.89
N VAL A 72 -4.00 9.60 -0.83
CA VAL A 72 -4.83 9.97 0.32
C VAL A 72 -6.29 9.86 -0.10
N ALA A 73 -7.03 9.05 0.60
CA ALA A 73 -8.44 8.83 0.31
C ALA A 73 -9.23 8.60 1.60
N ARG A 74 -10.50 8.94 1.56
CA ARG A 74 -11.40 8.65 2.67
C ARG A 74 -11.82 7.18 2.59
N MET A 75 -11.49 6.42 3.63
CA MET A 75 -11.72 4.98 3.67
C MET A 75 -12.81 4.64 4.67
N ALA A 76 -13.73 3.78 4.24
CA ALA A 76 -14.90 3.42 5.03
C ALA A 76 -14.62 2.30 6.04
N SER A 77 -13.61 1.48 5.80
CA SER A 77 -13.33 0.33 6.68
C SER A 77 -11.86 -0.06 6.68
N ALA A 78 -11.45 -0.68 7.78
CA ALA A 78 -10.11 -1.26 7.92
C ALA A 78 -9.88 -2.39 6.89
N ASP A 79 -10.89 -3.21 6.66
CA ASP A 79 -10.79 -4.34 5.72
C ASP A 79 -10.46 -3.87 4.31
N HIS A 80 -11.04 -2.76 3.86
CA HIS A 80 -10.76 -2.23 2.53
C HIS A 80 -9.31 -1.75 2.41
N ILE A 81 -8.80 -1.07 3.45
CA ILE A 81 -7.39 -0.64 3.48
C ILE A 81 -6.46 -1.86 3.41
N ILE A 82 -6.74 -2.89 4.18
CA ILE A 82 -5.94 -4.11 4.21
C ILE A 82 -5.99 -4.84 2.87
N GLU A 83 -7.15 -4.91 2.24
CA GLU A 83 -7.29 -5.51 0.93
C GLU A 83 -6.41 -4.83 -0.11
N ILE A 84 -6.46 -3.49 -0.17
CA ILE A 84 -5.64 -2.71 -1.10
C ILE A 84 -4.15 -2.92 -0.81
N THR A 85 -3.75 -2.83 0.45
CA THR A 85 -2.35 -3.00 0.85
C THR A 85 -1.83 -4.39 0.50
N THR A 86 -2.63 -5.41 0.74
CA THR A 86 -2.27 -6.80 0.40
C THR A 86 -2.09 -6.99 -1.09
N LYS A 87 -3.01 -6.45 -1.90
CA LYS A 87 -2.92 -6.53 -3.36
C LYS A 87 -1.69 -5.79 -3.88
N ALA A 88 -1.47 -4.57 -3.41
CA ALA A 88 -0.34 -3.77 -3.88
C ALA A 88 1.00 -4.42 -3.53
N THR A 89 1.14 -4.96 -2.34
CA THR A 89 2.38 -5.61 -1.91
C THR A 89 2.56 -7.00 -2.50
N SER A 90 1.55 -7.55 -3.17
CA SER A 90 1.71 -8.78 -3.94
C SER A 90 2.43 -8.55 -5.26
N VAL A 91 2.51 -7.32 -5.73
CA VAL A 91 3.31 -6.97 -6.91
C VAL A 91 4.79 -7.05 -6.53
N ASP A 92 5.57 -7.75 -7.35
CA ASP A 92 6.98 -8.02 -7.05
C ASP A 92 7.78 -6.73 -6.81
N GLY A 93 8.46 -6.67 -5.67
CA GLY A 93 9.31 -5.54 -5.31
C GLY A 93 8.59 -4.34 -4.68
N VAL A 94 7.27 -4.37 -4.57
CA VAL A 94 6.50 -3.29 -3.94
C VAL A 94 6.56 -3.39 -2.43
N ILE A 95 6.85 -2.28 -1.78
CA ILE A 95 6.94 -2.18 -0.32
C ILE A 95 5.91 -1.16 0.17
N SER A 96 5.18 -1.51 1.22
CA SER A 96 4.29 -0.58 1.91
C SER A 96 5.04 0.11 3.04
N LEU A 97 4.92 1.42 3.11
CA LEU A 97 5.53 2.23 4.18
C LEU A 97 4.51 2.57 5.26
#